data_c221ae4bcae1e663af0293cc0e21a7ce
#
_entry.id   c221ae4bcae1e663af0293cc0e21a7ce
#
_cell.length_a   1.000
_cell.length_b   1.000
_cell.length_c   1.000
_cell.angle_alpha   90.00
_cell.angle_beta   90.00
_cell.angle_gamma   90.00
#
_symmetry.space_group_name_H-M   'P 1'
#
loop_
_entity.id
_entity.type
_entity.pdbx_description
1 polymer ?
#
loop_
_entity_poly.entity_id
_entity_poly.type
_entity_poly.pdbx_seq_one_letter_code
_entity_poly.pdbx_strand_id
1 'polypeptide(L)'
;MLNQRNTCYCIAMALLACFTASPLIAEDEKVAAVSEGKSNRPNIIFFFTDDHGWRDSEPYGNPYIKTPNMTRLAKESMQFMHAYAASPTCSPSRSTVATGLMPHRCGADFFGAPIARDIKVMSGYFNEAGYHTVSVGKSGYLHGGWGLSSARSNRYTQGIGDVDRADEYIRKYKGEKPLFMYIGCSQPHQPWQKNKIYEPEKIPVPPNYVDTPETRLAMADYYQDVTIMDEKLGKVLDALDAREDLKKNTLLVFSTDQGAHLPFGKWNLYDTGLRVPFLATWPGVIEPGSKTESMINLADVLPTFLEAAGESIPDGLDGKSFLPVLKDGSQKHRDVVFGTHTGNNNGPESNHNNNPMRTIRTPTHRYIFNLEPDRLFNTSCRTHDPRVSPRAYYKTWQEKAKTDDFAKRMIQAFEHRPADELYDLEADPYEMNNLADDPKHAELLKSLKAQVTEWCKTQGDVEALKKLDPNLAPAASQRPNIVFILSDDQAWTDYGFMGHKDIKTPHLDKLASRSLVFERGYVAAPLCRPSLASLATGLYPFQHGITGNDVGNPAKKRAALDKGRTPLDTELGVNGGKD
;
A
#
# COMPACT_ATOMS: atom_id res chain seq x y z
N MET A 1 -21.92 -67.02 8.84
CA MET A 1 -21.07 -68.12 9.32
C MET A 1 -19.87 -67.46 9.97
N LEU A 2 -19.89 -67.46 11.29
CA LEU A 2 -18.92 -68.00 12.25
C LEU A 2 -17.56 -67.30 12.21
N ASN A 3 -17.24 -66.46 13.19
CA ASN A 3 -16.80 -66.77 14.59
C ASN A 3 -15.28 -66.98 14.63
N GLN A 4 -14.48 -66.40 15.44
CA GLN A 4 -14.24 -66.32 16.88
C GLN A 4 -12.87 -65.65 17.08
N ARG A 5 -12.65 -64.68 17.94
CA ARG A 5 -12.44 -64.72 19.41
C ARG A 5 -11.03 -65.13 19.86
N ASN A 6 -10.47 -64.22 20.64
CA ASN A 6 -9.65 -64.42 21.88
C ASN A 6 -8.19 -64.87 21.70
N THR A 7 -7.18 -64.50 22.46
CA THR A 7 -7.11 -64.27 23.93
C THR A 7 -5.74 -63.70 24.30
N CYS A 8 -5.69 -62.93 25.40
CA CYS A 8 -4.53 -62.49 26.18
C CYS A 8 -3.48 -63.56 26.48
N TYR A 9 -2.23 -63.16 26.74
CA TYR A 9 -1.44 -63.62 27.91
C TYR A 9 -0.41 -62.56 28.33
N CYS A 10 -0.46 -62.23 29.63
CA CYS A 10 0.57 -61.56 30.43
C CYS A 10 1.72 -62.55 30.73
N ILE A 11 2.97 -62.08 30.74
CA ILE A 11 3.98 -62.63 31.61
C ILE A 11 4.80 -61.48 32.20
N ALA A 12 4.67 -61.38 33.53
CA ALA A 12 5.55 -60.60 34.39
C ALA A 12 6.70 -61.50 34.83
N MET A 13 7.89 -60.98 34.84
CA MET A 13 8.93 -61.50 35.76
C MET A 13 9.85 -60.35 36.21
N ALA A 14 9.90 -60.19 37.49
CA ALA A 14 10.79 -59.36 38.26
C ALA A 14 12.17 -59.98 38.43
N LEU A 15 13.21 -59.15 38.49
CA LEU A 15 14.45 -59.46 39.22
C LEU A 15 15.10 -58.17 39.74
N LEU A 16 15.27 -58.14 40.89
CA LEU A 16 15.77 -57.55 42.12
C LEU A 16 17.16 -56.92 42.00
N ALA A 17 17.26 -55.72 42.47
CA ALA A 17 18.28 -55.04 43.31
C ALA A 17 19.76 -55.13 42.97
N CYS A 18 20.35 -53.90 42.86
CA CYS A 18 21.46 -53.52 43.73
C CYS A 18 21.55 -52.00 43.88
N PHE A 19 21.27 -51.51 45.08
CA PHE A 19 21.57 -50.17 45.53
C PHE A 19 23.08 -50.03 45.72
N THR A 20 23.67 -49.04 44.98
CA THR A 20 24.90 -48.39 45.43
C THR A 20 24.69 -46.91 45.32
N ALA A 21 24.64 -46.28 46.46
CA ALA A 21 24.59 -44.82 46.59
C ALA A 21 25.92 -44.24 46.11
N SER A 22 25.85 -43.26 45.23
CA SER A 22 26.93 -42.31 44.96
C SER A 22 26.37 -40.89 45.00
N PRO A 23 27.15 -39.92 45.45
CA PRO A 23 26.63 -38.63 45.95
C PRO A 23 26.16 -37.74 44.82
N LEU A 24 25.08 -37.00 45.10
CA LEU A 24 24.65 -35.84 44.31
C LEU A 24 25.79 -34.83 44.27
N ILE A 25 26.41 -34.70 43.11
CA ILE A 25 27.13 -33.51 42.71
C ILE A 25 26.08 -32.65 42.00
N ALA A 26 25.66 -31.56 42.66
CA ALA A 26 24.92 -30.50 42.02
C ALA A 26 25.86 -29.83 41.00
N GLU A 27 25.76 -30.20 39.74
CA GLU A 27 26.26 -29.38 38.66
C GLU A 27 25.30 -28.24 38.49
N ASP A 28 25.70 -27.07 38.97
CA ASP A 28 25.20 -25.79 38.50
C ASP A 28 25.39 -25.76 36.98
N GLU A 29 24.36 -26.11 36.22
CA GLU A 29 24.24 -25.64 34.84
C GLU A 29 24.20 -24.12 34.87
N LYS A 30 25.37 -23.50 34.81
CA LYS A 30 25.52 -22.16 34.28
C LYS A 30 24.87 -22.20 32.90
N VAL A 31 23.64 -21.72 32.82
CA VAL A 31 23.08 -21.20 31.58
C VAL A 31 24.11 -20.19 31.08
N ALA A 32 24.93 -20.65 30.15
CA ALA A 32 25.85 -19.82 29.43
C ALA A 32 24.97 -18.72 28.82
N ALA A 33 25.07 -17.50 29.36
CA ALA A 33 24.56 -16.32 28.71
C ALA A 33 25.14 -16.37 27.30
N VAL A 34 24.27 -16.67 26.32
CA VAL A 34 24.57 -16.48 24.92
C VAL A 34 24.98 -15.03 24.83
N SER A 35 26.27 -14.77 24.69
CA SER A 35 26.77 -13.48 24.32
C SER A 35 25.99 -13.10 23.07
N GLU A 36 25.14 -12.07 23.18
CA GLU A 36 24.46 -11.45 22.04
C GLU A 36 25.57 -10.99 21.07
N GLY A 37 25.96 -11.89 20.16
CA GLY A 37 26.72 -11.51 18.99
C GLY A 37 25.86 -10.48 18.28
N LYS A 38 26.42 -9.30 17.96
CA LYS A 38 25.78 -8.29 17.16
C LYS A 38 25.03 -8.99 16.05
N SER A 39 23.70 -8.86 16.03
CA SER A 39 22.83 -9.46 15.04
C SER A 39 23.42 -9.20 13.63
N ASN A 40 23.67 -10.26 12.86
CA ASN A 40 24.18 -10.15 11.49
C ASN A 40 23.12 -9.63 10.50
N ARG A 41 21.96 -9.21 11.05
CA ARG A 41 20.84 -8.65 10.29
C ARG A 41 21.20 -7.25 9.78
N PRO A 42 20.92 -6.93 8.50
CA PRO A 42 21.19 -5.62 7.96
C PRO A 42 20.33 -4.54 8.60
N ASN A 43 20.84 -3.32 8.67
CA ASN A 43 19.96 -2.16 8.75
C ASN A 43 19.25 -2.01 7.40
N ILE A 44 18.04 -1.51 7.42
CA ILE A 44 17.26 -1.23 6.21
C ILE A 44 16.84 0.23 6.26
N ILE A 45 17.27 1.00 5.26
CA ILE A 45 16.88 2.39 5.08
C ILE A 45 16.16 2.50 3.75
N PHE A 46 14.90 2.93 3.78
CA PHE A 46 14.09 3.13 2.59
C PHE A 46 13.79 4.60 2.40
N PHE A 47 14.47 5.23 1.44
CA PHE A 47 14.22 6.61 1.02
C PHE A 47 13.16 6.60 -0.08
N PHE A 48 11.95 7.06 0.25
CA PHE A 48 10.77 6.94 -0.59
C PHE A 48 10.15 8.29 -0.86
N THR A 49 10.23 8.74 -2.11
CA THR A 49 9.82 10.07 -2.56
C THR A 49 8.34 10.10 -2.98
N ASP A 50 7.88 11.20 -3.55
CA ASP A 50 6.50 11.45 -3.89
C ASP A 50 6.39 12.16 -5.24
N ASP A 51 5.71 11.53 -6.22
CA ASP A 51 5.52 12.08 -7.57
C ASP A 51 6.81 12.22 -8.40
N HIS A 52 7.77 11.29 -8.32
CA HIS A 52 9.04 11.38 -9.04
C HIS A 52 9.05 10.47 -10.28
N GLY A 53 9.04 11.06 -11.48
CA GLY A 53 9.11 10.30 -12.74
C GLY A 53 10.42 9.51 -12.91
N TRP A 54 10.35 8.30 -13.45
CA TRP A 54 11.53 7.45 -13.61
C TRP A 54 12.62 8.03 -14.53
N ARG A 55 12.23 8.86 -15.50
CA ARG A 55 13.16 9.57 -16.43
C ARG A 55 13.70 10.87 -15.84
N ASP A 56 13.27 11.27 -14.65
CA ASP A 56 13.50 12.62 -14.14
C ASP A 56 14.71 12.66 -13.19
N SER A 57 15.82 12.04 -13.60
CA SER A 57 17.10 12.10 -12.91
C SER A 57 18.28 11.75 -13.84
N GLU A 58 19.48 12.23 -13.50
CA GLU A 58 20.70 11.98 -14.28
C GLU A 58 21.01 10.48 -14.46
N PRO A 59 20.95 9.61 -13.41
CA PRO A 59 21.29 8.19 -13.58
C PRO A 59 20.29 7.45 -14.48
N TYR A 60 19.08 7.97 -14.68
CA TYR A 60 18.08 7.43 -15.61
C TYR A 60 18.07 8.15 -16.97
N GLY A 61 19.13 8.93 -17.28
CA GLY A 61 19.41 9.44 -18.60
C GLY A 61 18.87 10.84 -18.90
N ASN A 62 18.44 11.61 -17.90
CA ASN A 62 18.05 13.00 -18.09
C ASN A 62 19.21 13.95 -17.73
N PRO A 63 19.91 14.52 -18.74
CA PRO A 63 21.05 15.40 -18.47
C PRO A 63 20.63 16.84 -18.09
N TYR A 64 19.35 17.15 -18.16
CA TYR A 64 18.82 18.51 -17.93
C TYR A 64 18.43 18.74 -16.48
N ILE A 65 18.33 17.67 -15.69
CA ILE A 65 17.94 17.73 -14.28
C ILE A 65 19.16 17.47 -13.39
N LYS A 66 19.31 18.25 -12.32
CA LYS A 66 20.48 18.15 -11.43
C LYS A 66 20.19 17.22 -10.26
N THR A 67 20.74 16.00 -10.35
CA THR A 67 20.61 14.97 -9.30
C THR A 67 21.94 14.29 -8.98
N PRO A 68 22.97 15.08 -8.55
CA PRO A 68 24.32 14.55 -8.31
C PRO A 68 24.37 13.50 -7.19
N ASN A 69 23.48 13.57 -6.19
CA ASN A 69 23.43 12.61 -5.10
C ASN A 69 22.78 11.28 -5.53
N MET A 70 21.75 11.32 -6.39
CA MET A 70 21.25 10.10 -7.04
C MET A 70 22.31 9.46 -7.92
N THR A 71 23.10 10.27 -8.65
CA THR A 71 24.22 9.80 -9.45
C THR A 71 25.31 9.15 -8.57
N ARG A 72 25.61 9.75 -7.39
CA ARG A 72 26.51 9.18 -6.38
C ARG A 72 25.96 7.83 -5.88
N LEU A 73 24.69 7.77 -5.48
CA LEU A 73 24.06 6.55 -5.00
C LEU A 73 24.05 5.47 -6.09
N ALA A 74 23.74 5.81 -7.34
CA ALA A 74 23.72 4.87 -8.47
C ALA A 74 25.07 4.17 -8.70
N LYS A 75 26.20 4.85 -8.44
CA LYS A 75 27.54 4.25 -8.53
C LYS A 75 27.80 3.16 -7.49
N GLU A 76 27.09 3.20 -6.36
CA GLU A 76 27.20 2.21 -5.29
C GLU A 76 26.03 1.21 -5.30
N SER A 77 25.08 1.35 -6.24
CA SER A 77 23.81 0.61 -6.28
C SER A 77 23.69 -0.30 -7.48
N MET A 78 22.77 -1.27 -7.36
CA MET A 78 22.09 -1.87 -8.52
C MET A 78 20.96 -0.93 -8.94
N GLN A 79 20.92 -0.57 -10.22
CA GLN A 79 19.89 0.22 -10.85
C GLN A 79 18.87 -0.67 -11.56
N PHE A 80 17.61 -0.64 -11.12
CA PHE A 80 16.53 -1.34 -11.80
C PHE A 80 15.99 -0.48 -12.94
N MET A 81 16.04 -1.02 -14.16
CA MET A 81 15.48 -0.34 -15.32
C MET A 81 13.97 -0.52 -15.42
N HIS A 82 13.39 -1.54 -14.78
CA HIS A 82 11.97 -1.90 -14.85
C HIS A 82 11.34 -2.10 -13.47
N ALA A 83 11.21 -1.01 -12.70
CA ALA A 83 10.47 -0.98 -11.44
C ALA A 83 9.13 -0.25 -11.63
N TYR A 84 8.05 -0.80 -11.07
CA TYR A 84 6.69 -0.29 -11.29
C TYR A 84 5.89 -0.16 -10.00
N ALA A 85 5.21 0.99 -9.87
CA ALA A 85 4.17 1.18 -8.87
C ALA A 85 2.93 0.33 -9.21
N ALA A 86 2.20 -0.07 -8.17
CA ALA A 86 0.93 -0.79 -8.33
C ALA A 86 -0.24 0.13 -8.67
N SER A 87 -0.09 1.42 -8.37
CA SER A 87 -1.10 2.45 -8.63
C SER A 87 -0.42 3.79 -8.91
N PRO A 88 -1.00 4.65 -9.78
CA PRO A 88 -0.47 5.96 -10.11
C PRO A 88 -0.88 7.03 -9.08
N THR A 89 -1.15 6.62 -7.82
CA THR A 89 -1.62 7.52 -6.76
C THR A 89 -1.04 7.16 -5.40
N CYS A 90 -0.73 8.17 -4.60
CA CYS A 90 0.08 8.06 -3.39
C CYS A 90 -0.42 7.02 -2.37
N SER A 91 -1.69 7.11 -1.91
CA SER A 91 -2.18 6.21 -0.86
C SER A 91 -2.28 4.76 -1.30
N PRO A 92 -2.86 4.40 -2.47
CA PRO A 92 -2.87 3.02 -2.96
C PRO A 92 -1.46 2.45 -3.19
N SER A 93 -0.57 3.22 -3.82
CA SER A 93 0.81 2.77 -4.05
C SER A 93 1.58 2.56 -2.74
N ARG A 94 1.52 3.52 -1.82
CA ARG A 94 2.18 3.41 -0.49
C ARG A 94 1.60 2.28 0.34
N SER A 95 0.28 2.03 0.25
CA SER A 95 -0.38 0.91 0.92
C SER A 95 0.12 -0.43 0.37
N THR A 96 0.32 -0.53 -0.93
CA THR A 96 0.92 -1.73 -1.56
C THR A 96 2.33 -1.99 -1.05
N VAL A 97 3.18 -0.97 -1.00
CA VAL A 97 4.53 -1.07 -0.43
C VAL A 97 4.49 -1.53 1.02
N ALA A 98 3.59 -0.95 1.81
CA ALA A 98 3.49 -1.24 3.24
C ALA A 98 2.99 -2.66 3.55
N THR A 99 2.18 -3.24 2.68
CA THR A 99 1.48 -4.52 2.94
C THR A 99 1.96 -5.69 2.09
N GLY A 100 2.65 -5.43 0.96
CA GLY A 100 2.95 -6.45 -0.04
C GLY A 100 1.71 -6.97 -0.80
N LEU A 101 0.57 -6.27 -0.66
CA LEU A 101 -0.70 -6.58 -1.31
C LEU A 101 -1.05 -5.50 -2.34
N MET A 102 -1.71 -5.90 -3.42
CA MET A 102 -2.24 -4.94 -4.39
C MET A 102 -3.35 -4.07 -3.74
N PRO A 103 -3.62 -2.86 -4.27
CA PRO A 103 -4.51 -1.90 -3.63
C PRO A 103 -5.89 -2.45 -3.28
N HIS A 104 -6.49 -3.24 -4.17
CA HIS A 104 -7.82 -3.82 -3.94
C HIS A 104 -7.83 -4.82 -2.78
N ARG A 105 -6.80 -5.65 -2.66
CA ARG A 105 -6.66 -6.65 -1.58
C ARG A 105 -6.34 -6.06 -0.23
N CYS A 106 -5.63 -4.94 -0.18
CA CYS A 106 -5.37 -4.27 1.09
C CYS A 106 -6.48 -3.28 1.51
N GLY A 107 -7.53 -3.13 0.71
CA GLY A 107 -8.65 -2.22 0.96
C GLY A 107 -8.36 -0.75 0.63
N ALA A 108 -7.17 -0.43 0.14
CA ALA A 108 -6.75 0.93 -0.20
C ALA A 108 -6.76 1.15 -1.73
N ASP A 109 -7.85 0.78 -2.40
CA ASP A 109 -7.98 0.74 -3.86
C ASP A 109 -8.27 2.09 -4.52
N PHE A 110 -8.67 3.11 -3.75
CA PHE A 110 -8.85 4.49 -4.22
C PHE A 110 -8.02 5.48 -3.39
N PHE A 111 -7.77 6.66 -3.94
CA PHE A 111 -7.00 7.70 -3.25
C PHE A 111 -7.68 8.14 -1.95
N GLY A 112 -6.96 8.03 -0.83
CA GLY A 112 -7.46 8.33 0.51
C GLY A 112 -8.13 7.16 1.24
N ALA A 113 -8.27 5.99 0.59
CA ALA A 113 -8.78 4.80 1.27
C ALA A 113 -7.78 4.28 2.32
N PRO A 114 -8.28 3.84 3.47
CA PRO A 114 -7.44 3.22 4.49
C PRO A 114 -7.08 1.77 4.15
N ILE A 115 -5.93 1.31 4.63
CA ILE A 115 -5.63 -0.13 4.69
C ILE A 115 -6.65 -0.79 5.65
N ALA A 116 -7.15 -1.97 5.29
CA ALA A 116 -8.05 -2.73 6.17
C ALA A 116 -7.38 -3.03 7.53
N ARG A 117 -8.18 -2.96 8.61
CA ARG A 117 -7.67 -2.92 10.00
C ARG A 117 -6.92 -4.17 10.44
N ASP A 118 -7.25 -5.30 9.87
CA ASP A 118 -6.68 -6.63 10.14
C ASP A 118 -5.37 -6.90 9.38
N ILE A 119 -5.01 -6.02 8.44
CA ILE A 119 -3.79 -6.18 7.65
C ILE A 119 -2.59 -5.61 8.41
N LYS A 120 -1.58 -6.48 8.59
CA LYS A 120 -0.29 -6.07 9.13
C LYS A 120 0.52 -5.33 8.08
N VAL A 121 1.17 -4.25 8.50
CA VAL A 121 2.03 -3.43 7.63
C VAL A 121 3.51 -3.63 7.98
N MET A 122 4.37 -3.18 7.08
CA MET A 122 5.83 -3.28 7.15
C MET A 122 6.40 -2.98 8.54
N SER A 123 6.01 -1.87 9.18
CA SER A 123 6.48 -1.52 10.53
C SER A 123 6.10 -2.56 11.59
N GLY A 124 4.93 -3.20 11.47
CA GLY A 124 4.50 -4.27 12.36
C GLY A 124 5.39 -5.51 12.26
N TYR A 125 5.73 -5.92 11.05
CA TYR A 125 6.64 -7.04 10.82
C TYR A 125 8.04 -6.77 11.39
N PHE A 126 8.60 -5.59 11.14
CA PHE A 126 9.94 -5.24 11.64
C PHE A 126 9.98 -5.00 13.15
N ASN A 127 8.89 -4.54 13.78
CA ASN A 127 8.78 -4.49 15.24
C ASN A 127 8.86 -5.89 15.85
N GLU A 128 8.11 -6.84 15.30
CA GLU A 128 8.13 -8.24 15.78
C GLU A 128 9.49 -8.92 15.54
N ALA A 129 10.14 -8.59 14.43
CA ALA A 129 11.49 -9.02 14.13
C ALA A 129 12.57 -8.39 15.05
N GLY A 130 12.18 -7.51 15.98
CA GLY A 130 13.08 -6.91 16.96
C GLY A 130 13.91 -5.76 16.42
N TYR A 131 13.57 -5.18 15.27
CA TYR A 131 14.20 -3.97 14.76
C TYR A 131 13.82 -2.74 15.59
N HIS A 132 14.69 -1.75 15.58
CA HIS A 132 14.31 -0.40 15.94
C HIS A 132 13.71 0.29 14.72
N THR A 133 12.39 0.54 14.74
CA THR A 133 11.67 1.06 13.58
C THR A 133 11.46 2.56 13.67
N VAL A 134 11.85 3.29 12.64
CA VAL A 134 11.78 4.76 12.60
C VAL A 134 11.07 5.19 11.31
N SER A 135 10.15 6.14 11.43
CA SER A 135 9.59 6.83 10.27
C SER A 135 9.94 8.30 10.29
N VAL A 136 10.25 8.86 9.14
CA VAL A 136 10.63 10.25 8.93
C VAL A 136 9.79 10.87 7.83
N GLY A 137 9.31 12.08 8.03
CA GLY A 137 8.59 12.86 7.02
C GLY A 137 7.23 12.29 6.63
N LYS A 138 6.94 12.17 5.34
CA LYS A 138 5.66 11.70 4.79
C LYS A 138 5.42 10.21 5.08
N SER A 139 5.12 9.93 6.32
CA SER A 139 4.78 8.61 6.84
C SER A 139 3.32 8.52 7.31
N GLY A 140 2.52 9.54 7.04
CA GLY A 140 1.15 9.69 7.55
C GLY A 140 0.20 8.55 7.17
N TYR A 141 0.47 7.88 6.07
CA TYR A 141 -0.21 6.62 5.72
C TYR A 141 0.17 5.47 6.67
N LEU A 142 1.23 5.61 7.45
CA LEU A 142 1.76 4.61 8.38
C LEU A 142 1.55 4.97 9.87
N HIS A 143 0.86 6.08 10.16
CA HIS A 143 0.61 6.56 11.54
C HIS A 143 -0.86 6.88 11.87
N GLY A 144 -1.82 6.44 11.04
CA GLY A 144 -3.25 6.61 11.31
C GLY A 144 -3.82 7.98 10.94
N GLY A 145 -3.08 8.81 10.17
CA GLY A 145 -3.52 10.17 9.82
C GLY A 145 -4.40 10.29 8.57
N TRP A 146 -4.32 9.33 7.64
CA TRP A 146 -5.12 9.28 6.42
C TRP A 146 -5.38 7.82 6.04
N GLY A 147 -5.94 7.04 6.97
CA GLY A 147 -6.49 5.74 6.66
C GLY A 147 -5.60 4.54 6.93
N LEU A 148 -4.60 4.63 7.82
CA LEU A 148 -3.83 3.45 8.20
C LEU A 148 -4.39 2.73 9.40
N SER A 149 -4.19 1.42 9.40
CA SER A 149 -4.49 0.49 10.47
C SER A 149 -4.22 1.12 11.85
N SER A 150 -5.28 1.26 12.65
CA SER A 150 -5.23 1.75 14.03
C SER A 150 -4.57 0.76 15.00
N ALA A 151 -4.13 -0.41 14.54
CA ALA A 151 -3.50 -1.41 15.37
C ALA A 151 -2.16 -0.90 15.94
N ARG A 152 -2.00 -0.96 17.27
CA ARG A 152 -0.77 -0.53 17.95
C ARG A 152 0.48 -1.26 17.44
N SER A 153 0.33 -2.53 17.05
CA SER A 153 1.39 -3.37 16.48
C SER A 153 1.99 -2.81 15.18
N ASN A 154 1.21 -2.03 14.44
CA ASN A 154 1.61 -1.46 13.15
C ASN A 154 2.29 -0.09 13.26
N ARG A 155 2.54 0.44 14.46
CA ARG A 155 3.19 1.74 14.64
C ARG A 155 4.70 1.60 14.65
N TYR A 156 5.39 2.56 14.06
CA TYR A 156 6.83 2.71 14.24
C TYR A 156 7.16 2.99 15.71
N THR A 157 8.31 2.53 16.19
CA THR A 157 8.77 2.81 17.57
C THR A 157 9.09 4.29 17.75
N GLN A 158 9.47 4.98 16.66
CA GLN A 158 9.74 6.42 16.68
C GLN A 158 9.27 7.10 15.39
N GLY A 159 8.65 8.28 15.49
CA GLY A 159 8.28 9.15 14.39
C GLY A 159 9.07 10.46 14.42
N ILE A 160 9.54 10.93 13.27
CA ILE A 160 10.22 12.20 13.05
C ILE A 160 9.48 12.95 11.94
N GLY A 161 8.92 14.12 12.26
CA GLY A 161 8.05 14.85 11.33
C GLY A 161 8.77 15.47 10.12
N ASP A 162 10.08 15.72 10.24
CA ASP A 162 10.87 16.45 9.24
C ASP A 162 11.96 15.57 8.62
N VAL A 163 11.96 15.47 7.28
CA VAL A 163 12.95 14.72 6.50
C VAL A 163 14.36 15.30 6.68
N ASP A 164 14.46 16.61 6.87
CA ASP A 164 15.74 17.29 7.11
C ASP A 164 16.42 16.91 8.43
N ARG A 165 15.79 16.07 9.26
CA ARG A 165 16.35 15.52 10.50
C ARG A 165 16.76 14.04 10.38
N ALA A 166 16.63 13.44 9.22
CA ALA A 166 16.98 12.04 9.00
C ALA A 166 18.50 11.81 9.20
N ASP A 167 19.32 12.71 8.70
CA ASP A 167 20.78 12.65 8.80
C ASP A 167 21.25 12.79 10.26
N GLU A 168 20.68 13.72 11.03
CA GLU A 168 20.97 13.88 12.45
C GLU A 168 20.66 12.59 13.22
N TYR A 169 19.52 11.95 12.89
CA TYR A 169 19.13 10.69 13.51
C TYR A 169 20.13 9.56 13.22
N ILE A 170 20.50 9.38 11.94
CA ILE A 170 21.48 8.36 11.53
C ILE A 170 22.82 8.57 12.25
N ARG A 171 23.32 9.81 12.32
CA ARG A 171 24.58 10.14 13.00
C ARG A 171 24.55 9.79 14.49
N LYS A 172 23.42 9.95 15.17
CA LYS A 172 23.24 9.75 16.61
C LYS A 172 22.78 8.33 16.99
N TYR A 173 22.42 7.50 16.03
CA TYR A 173 21.91 6.16 16.30
C TYR A 173 22.97 5.27 16.94
N LYS A 174 22.67 4.65 18.09
CA LYS A 174 23.64 3.86 18.87
C LYS A 174 23.91 2.46 18.35
N GLY A 175 23.03 1.92 17.48
CA GLY A 175 23.20 0.60 16.87
C GLY A 175 23.00 -0.57 17.83
N GLU A 176 22.18 -0.41 18.87
CA GLU A 176 21.86 -1.48 19.84
C GLU A 176 20.99 -2.60 19.21
N LYS A 177 20.15 -2.23 18.24
CA LYS A 177 19.30 -3.12 17.44
C LYS A 177 19.53 -2.85 15.95
N PRO A 178 19.20 -3.77 15.05
CA PRO A 178 19.16 -3.42 13.63
C PRO A 178 18.12 -2.31 13.40
N LEU A 179 18.44 -1.36 12.53
CA LEU A 179 17.59 -0.20 12.22
C LEU A 179 16.70 -0.50 11.00
N PHE A 180 15.40 -0.28 11.13
CA PHE A 180 14.50 -0.13 10.00
C PHE A 180 14.03 1.31 9.93
N MET A 181 14.44 2.06 8.91
CA MET A 181 14.13 3.49 8.78
C MET A 181 13.42 3.76 7.46
N TYR A 182 12.17 4.21 7.56
CA TYR A 182 11.39 4.69 6.41
C TYR A 182 11.50 6.22 6.35
N ILE A 183 12.03 6.74 5.25
CA ILE A 183 12.17 8.18 5.00
C ILE A 183 11.22 8.57 3.87
N GLY A 184 10.07 9.14 4.22
CA GLY A 184 9.07 9.62 3.28
C GLY A 184 9.34 11.07 2.87
N CYS A 185 10.05 11.29 1.77
CA CYS A 185 10.28 12.63 1.24
C CYS A 185 9.06 13.11 0.46
N SER A 186 8.57 14.33 0.76
CA SER A 186 7.41 14.88 0.06
C SER A 186 7.75 15.43 -1.31
N GLN A 187 9.00 15.82 -1.57
CA GLN A 187 9.43 16.27 -2.89
C GLN A 187 9.51 15.08 -3.86
N PRO A 188 9.24 15.30 -5.13
CA PRO A 188 8.78 16.52 -5.81
C PRO A 188 7.25 16.67 -5.93
N HIS A 189 6.46 16.31 -4.89
CA HIS A 189 5.01 16.49 -4.89
C HIS A 189 4.60 17.99 -4.93
N GLN A 190 3.55 18.31 -5.69
CA GLN A 190 2.96 19.66 -5.70
C GLN A 190 2.47 20.13 -4.30
N PRO A 191 2.44 21.45 -4.03
CA PRO A 191 2.83 22.56 -4.93
C PRO A 191 4.35 22.70 -5.04
N TRP A 192 4.83 22.82 -6.27
CA TRP A 192 6.26 22.98 -6.52
C TRP A 192 6.80 24.34 -6.11
N GLN A 193 8.06 24.37 -5.70
CA GLN A 193 8.76 25.62 -5.49
C GLN A 193 9.03 26.30 -6.84
N LYS A 194 8.98 27.65 -6.85
CA LYS A 194 9.32 28.40 -8.05
C LYS A 194 10.77 28.14 -8.42
N ASN A 195 10.96 27.81 -9.68
CA ASN A 195 12.28 27.58 -10.27
C ASN A 195 13.24 28.77 -10.09
N LYS A 196 14.48 28.48 -9.72
CA LYS A 196 15.57 29.46 -9.54
C LYS A 196 16.85 29.07 -10.27
N ILE A 197 16.96 27.82 -10.74
CA ILE A 197 18.22 27.24 -11.25
C ILE A 197 18.11 26.70 -12.67
N TYR A 198 16.91 26.55 -13.21
CA TYR A 198 16.72 26.00 -14.55
C TYR A 198 16.31 27.11 -15.52
N GLU A 199 16.79 27.02 -16.77
CA GLU A 199 16.37 27.84 -17.89
C GLU A 199 15.23 27.10 -18.63
N PRO A 200 13.96 27.53 -18.50
CA PRO A 200 12.83 26.77 -19.06
C PRO A 200 12.96 26.51 -20.56
N GLU A 201 13.55 27.45 -21.29
CA GLU A 201 13.76 27.37 -22.75
C GLU A 201 14.70 26.24 -23.16
N LYS A 202 15.60 25.84 -22.26
CA LYS A 202 16.57 24.76 -22.50
C LYS A 202 16.05 23.38 -22.12
N ILE A 203 14.91 23.30 -21.40
CA ILE A 203 14.32 22.01 -21.01
C ILE A 203 13.63 21.38 -22.22
N PRO A 204 14.02 20.17 -22.66
CA PRO A 204 13.31 19.48 -23.73
C PRO A 204 11.92 19.05 -23.24
N VAL A 205 10.91 19.39 -24.03
CA VAL A 205 9.52 18.99 -23.76
C VAL A 205 9.31 17.57 -24.27
N PRO A 206 8.75 16.65 -23.47
CA PRO A 206 8.42 15.30 -23.91
C PRO A 206 7.53 15.29 -25.16
N PRO A 207 7.68 14.30 -26.07
CA PRO A 207 6.93 14.27 -27.33
C PRO A 207 5.41 14.24 -27.18
N ASN A 208 4.91 13.74 -26.05
CA ASN A 208 3.48 13.69 -25.71
C ASN A 208 2.97 14.93 -24.96
N TYR A 209 3.78 15.98 -24.84
CA TYR A 209 3.36 17.24 -24.22
C TYR A 209 3.23 18.35 -25.27
N VAL A 210 2.32 19.26 -25.01
CA VAL A 210 2.18 20.47 -25.81
C VAL A 210 3.20 21.50 -25.35
N ASP A 211 4.12 21.87 -26.22
CA ASP A 211 5.16 22.84 -25.92
C ASP A 211 4.57 24.26 -25.87
N THR A 212 4.51 24.81 -24.65
CA THR A 212 4.14 26.19 -24.35
C THR A 212 5.10 26.75 -23.30
N PRO A 213 5.26 28.09 -23.19
CA PRO A 213 6.06 28.68 -22.12
C PRO A 213 5.65 28.20 -20.72
N GLU A 214 4.36 28.03 -20.47
CA GLU A 214 3.81 27.57 -19.19
C GLU A 214 4.16 26.09 -18.91
N THR A 215 4.15 25.24 -19.95
CA THR A 215 4.59 23.83 -19.83
C THR A 215 6.06 23.78 -19.41
N ARG A 216 6.92 24.55 -20.08
CA ARG A 216 8.35 24.61 -19.76
C ARG A 216 8.62 25.16 -18.36
N LEU A 217 7.86 26.19 -17.94
CA LEU A 217 7.92 26.75 -16.58
C LEU A 217 7.46 25.73 -15.54
N ALA A 218 6.37 25.00 -15.79
CA ALA A 218 5.91 23.95 -14.89
C ALA A 218 6.94 22.82 -14.74
N MET A 219 7.57 22.41 -15.85
CA MET A 219 8.65 21.44 -15.83
C MET A 219 9.88 21.96 -15.06
N ALA A 220 10.22 23.25 -15.21
CA ALA A 220 11.32 23.86 -14.48
C ALA A 220 11.08 23.91 -12.97
N ASP A 221 9.85 24.23 -12.55
CA ASP A 221 9.42 24.21 -11.15
C ASP A 221 9.49 22.78 -10.58
N TYR A 222 9.01 21.79 -11.33
CA TYR A 222 9.11 20.38 -10.96
C TYR A 222 10.57 19.91 -10.83
N TYR A 223 11.44 20.26 -11.78
CA TYR A 223 12.88 19.93 -11.75
C TYR A 223 13.58 20.57 -10.55
N GLN A 224 13.16 21.80 -10.16
CA GLN A 224 13.64 22.43 -8.93
C GLN A 224 13.35 21.57 -7.71
N ASP A 225 12.15 21.02 -7.59
CA ASP A 225 11.77 20.17 -6.46
C ASP A 225 12.47 18.81 -6.48
N VAL A 226 12.75 18.24 -7.66
CA VAL A 226 13.59 17.05 -7.79
C VAL A 226 15.01 17.33 -7.29
N THR A 227 15.59 18.50 -7.61
CA THR A 227 16.91 18.88 -7.09
C THR A 227 16.90 19.03 -5.57
N ILE A 228 15.85 19.62 -4.99
CA ILE A 228 15.70 19.74 -3.53
C ILE A 228 15.58 18.34 -2.88
N MET A 229 14.86 17.43 -3.51
CA MET A 229 14.81 16.03 -3.08
C MET A 229 16.19 15.38 -3.08
N ASP A 230 16.97 15.60 -4.16
CA ASP A 230 18.32 15.08 -4.29
C ASP A 230 19.27 15.63 -3.21
N GLU A 231 19.16 16.91 -2.86
CA GLU A 231 19.90 17.51 -1.73
C GLU A 231 19.59 16.83 -0.40
N LYS A 232 18.32 16.47 -0.16
CA LYS A 232 17.90 15.74 1.05
C LYS A 232 18.45 14.31 1.08
N LEU A 233 18.46 13.64 -0.08
CA LEU A 233 19.13 12.35 -0.23
C LEU A 233 20.62 12.48 0.09
N GLY A 234 21.28 13.54 -0.42
CA GLY A 234 22.69 13.83 -0.14
C GLY A 234 23.01 13.87 1.36
N LYS A 235 22.19 14.55 2.17
CA LYS A 235 22.36 14.60 3.63
C LYS A 235 22.32 13.20 4.27
N VAL A 236 21.41 12.32 3.79
CA VAL A 236 21.31 10.93 4.28
C VAL A 236 22.55 10.13 3.90
N LEU A 237 23.03 10.26 2.66
CA LEU A 237 24.27 9.59 2.22
C LEU A 237 25.49 10.05 3.02
N ASP A 238 25.64 11.37 3.26
CA ASP A 238 26.71 11.93 4.07
C ASP A 238 26.66 11.47 5.53
N ALA A 239 25.44 11.27 6.07
CA ALA A 239 25.28 10.72 7.40
C ALA A 239 25.71 9.25 7.48
N LEU A 240 25.40 8.45 6.46
CA LEU A 240 25.82 7.05 6.37
C LEU A 240 27.34 6.93 6.15
N ASP A 241 27.92 7.77 5.30
CA ASP A 241 29.38 7.77 5.09
C ASP A 241 30.18 8.13 6.36
N ALA A 242 29.59 8.98 7.22
CA ALA A 242 30.18 9.29 8.52
C ALA A 242 29.97 8.16 9.56
N ARG A 243 29.21 7.11 9.24
CA ARG A 243 28.85 5.98 10.10
C ARG A 243 29.16 4.66 9.41
N GLU A 244 30.46 4.41 9.18
CA GLU A 244 30.95 3.18 8.56
C GLU A 244 30.47 1.91 9.29
N ASP A 245 30.30 1.99 10.60
CA ASP A 245 29.75 0.93 11.44
C ASP A 245 28.31 0.54 11.07
N LEU A 246 27.50 1.49 10.58
CA LEU A 246 26.16 1.25 10.06
C LEU A 246 26.21 0.94 8.55
N LYS A 247 26.91 1.79 7.76
CA LYS A 247 26.94 1.72 6.29
C LYS A 247 27.29 0.31 5.78
N LYS A 248 28.32 -0.31 6.36
CA LYS A 248 28.84 -1.62 5.91
C LYS A 248 27.80 -2.76 5.94
N ASN A 249 26.76 -2.66 6.76
CA ASN A 249 25.66 -3.63 6.80
C ASN A 249 24.30 -2.93 6.74
N THR A 250 24.14 -2.04 5.76
CA THR A 250 22.88 -1.34 5.50
C THR A 250 22.43 -1.62 4.07
N LEU A 251 21.22 -2.18 3.95
CA LEU A 251 20.45 -2.16 2.70
C LEU A 251 19.77 -0.80 2.60
N LEU A 252 20.30 0.08 1.75
CA LEU A 252 19.67 1.36 1.41
C LEU A 252 18.95 1.22 0.07
N VAL A 253 17.66 1.53 0.06
CA VAL A 253 16.83 1.57 -1.15
C VAL A 253 16.30 2.97 -1.36
N PHE A 254 16.40 3.46 -2.58
CA PHE A 254 15.76 4.69 -3.08
C PHE A 254 14.68 4.33 -4.09
N SER A 255 13.46 4.87 -3.92
CA SER A 255 12.39 4.80 -4.92
C SER A 255 11.35 5.90 -4.68
N THR A 256 10.25 5.86 -5.44
CA THR A 256 9.11 6.77 -5.34
C THR A 256 7.79 6.00 -5.42
N ASP A 257 6.71 6.63 -5.00
CA ASP A 257 5.38 5.99 -5.00
C ASP A 257 4.74 5.90 -6.38
N GLN A 258 4.93 6.87 -7.26
CA GLN A 258 4.45 6.88 -8.66
C GLN A 258 5.16 7.97 -9.46
N GLY A 259 4.79 8.10 -10.74
CA GLY A 259 5.33 9.11 -11.64
C GLY A 259 4.88 10.54 -11.35
N ALA A 260 5.49 11.49 -12.07
CA ALA A 260 5.32 12.92 -11.91
C ALA A 260 3.87 13.39 -12.03
N HIS A 261 3.50 14.43 -11.28
CA HIS A 261 2.20 15.07 -11.35
C HIS A 261 2.10 16.03 -12.56
N LEU A 262 2.35 15.46 -13.72
CA LEU A 262 2.28 16.10 -15.05
C LEU A 262 1.32 15.28 -15.93
N PRO A 263 0.87 15.84 -17.08
CA PRO A 263 -0.01 15.09 -17.99
C PRO A 263 0.57 13.72 -18.34
N PHE A 264 -0.29 12.71 -18.50
CA PHE A 264 0.08 11.30 -18.74
C PHE A 264 0.89 10.62 -17.61
N GLY A 265 1.30 11.35 -16.56
CA GLY A 265 1.98 10.84 -15.37
C GLY A 265 1.00 10.38 -14.27
N LYS A 266 1.08 11.01 -13.08
CA LYS A 266 0.16 10.72 -11.95
C LYS A 266 -1.29 10.63 -12.40
N TRP A 267 -2.08 9.75 -11.80
CA TRP A 267 -3.45 9.38 -12.16
C TRP A 267 -3.60 8.53 -13.43
N ASN A 268 -2.50 8.19 -14.12
CA ASN A 268 -2.51 7.44 -15.37
C ASN A 268 -1.73 6.12 -15.23
N LEU A 269 -2.17 5.09 -15.97
CA LEU A 269 -1.52 3.78 -15.96
C LEU A 269 -0.44 3.62 -17.05
N TYR A 270 0.02 4.71 -17.66
CA TYR A 270 1.16 4.72 -18.59
C TYR A 270 2.50 4.49 -17.84
N ASP A 271 3.56 4.18 -18.58
CA ASP A 271 4.91 4.08 -18.00
C ASP A 271 5.30 5.37 -17.26
N THR A 272 4.93 6.54 -17.77
CA THR A 272 5.17 7.81 -17.09
C THR A 272 4.44 7.98 -15.75
N GLY A 273 3.37 7.21 -15.52
CA GLY A 273 2.63 7.20 -14.25
C GLY A 273 3.05 6.06 -13.30
N LEU A 274 3.46 4.91 -13.84
CA LEU A 274 3.72 3.71 -13.04
C LEU A 274 5.20 3.32 -12.93
N ARG A 275 6.03 3.61 -13.95
CA ARG A 275 7.46 3.27 -13.89
C ARG A 275 8.19 4.25 -13.00
N VAL A 276 8.99 3.72 -12.08
CA VAL A 276 9.65 4.50 -11.02
C VAL A 276 11.16 4.24 -11.00
N PRO A 277 11.98 5.22 -10.62
CA PRO A 277 13.37 4.96 -10.33
C PRO A 277 13.50 4.04 -9.13
N PHE A 278 14.43 3.08 -9.18
CA PHE A 278 14.71 2.17 -8.08
C PHE A 278 16.20 1.87 -8.03
N LEU A 279 16.84 2.30 -6.95
CA LEU A 279 18.27 2.09 -6.68
C LEU A 279 18.39 1.31 -5.36
N ALA A 280 19.21 0.27 -5.34
CA ALA A 280 19.45 -0.50 -4.12
C ALA A 280 20.95 -0.71 -3.92
N THR A 281 21.47 -0.40 -2.74
CA THR A 281 22.85 -0.69 -2.35
C THR A 281 22.89 -1.46 -1.03
N TRP A 282 23.76 -2.46 -0.98
CA TRP A 282 24.08 -3.24 0.22
C TRP A 282 25.51 -3.72 0.10
N PRO A 283 26.46 -3.08 0.79
CA PRO A 283 27.88 -3.39 0.67
C PRO A 283 28.19 -4.88 0.90
N GLY A 284 28.93 -5.48 -0.01
CA GLY A 284 29.30 -6.89 0.04
C GLY A 284 28.21 -7.89 -0.40
N VAL A 285 26.99 -7.40 -0.75
CA VAL A 285 25.87 -8.22 -1.24
C VAL A 285 25.46 -7.84 -2.64
N ILE A 286 25.34 -6.53 -2.91
CA ILE A 286 24.93 -5.98 -4.22
C ILE A 286 26.17 -5.48 -4.94
N GLU A 287 26.31 -5.85 -6.22
CA GLU A 287 27.39 -5.38 -7.08
C GLU A 287 27.24 -3.88 -7.36
N PRO A 288 28.20 -3.04 -6.94
CA PRO A 288 28.14 -1.59 -7.14
C PRO A 288 28.10 -1.17 -8.61
N GLY A 289 27.26 -0.20 -8.95
CA GLY A 289 27.12 0.34 -10.30
C GLY A 289 26.50 -0.61 -11.31
N SER A 290 25.98 -1.75 -10.86
CA SER A 290 25.31 -2.73 -11.72
C SER A 290 23.93 -2.23 -12.18
N LYS A 291 23.44 -2.84 -13.28
CA LYS A 291 22.08 -2.59 -13.81
C LYS A 291 21.38 -3.91 -14.04
N THR A 292 20.05 -3.90 -13.88
CA THR A 292 19.21 -5.06 -14.17
C THR A 292 17.99 -4.66 -14.99
N GLU A 293 17.65 -5.49 -15.98
CA GLU A 293 16.40 -5.41 -16.74
C GLU A 293 15.27 -6.23 -16.06
N SER A 294 15.55 -6.80 -14.90
CA SER A 294 14.56 -7.58 -14.17
C SER A 294 13.39 -6.69 -13.72
N MET A 295 12.19 -7.13 -14.08
CA MET A 295 10.96 -6.39 -13.79
C MET A 295 10.50 -6.64 -12.35
N ILE A 296 10.25 -5.57 -11.58
CA ILE A 296 9.71 -5.62 -10.21
C ILE A 296 8.46 -4.75 -10.08
N ASN A 297 7.59 -5.10 -9.14
CA ASN A 297 6.49 -4.26 -8.66
C ASN A 297 6.78 -3.77 -7.24
N LEU A 298 6.33 -2.60 -6.86
CA LEU A 298 6.52 -2.09 -5.50
C LEU A 298 5.87 -2.98 -4.41
N ALA A 299 4.94 -3.87 -4.75
CA ALA A 299 4.45 -4.91 -3.85
C ALA A 299 5.56 -5.86 -3.38
N ASP A 300 6.62 -6.01 -4.17
CA ASP A 300 7.75 -6.91 -3.93
C ASP A 300 8.71 -6.40 -2.84
N VAL A 301 8.59 -5.12 -2.46
CA VAL A 301 9.50 -4.47 -1.50
C VAL A 301 9.39 -5.11 -0.12
N LEU A 302 8.18 -5.28 0.42
CA LEU A 302 7.99 -5.87 1.75
C LEU A 302 8.57 -7.29 1.84
N PRO A 303 8.20 -8.26 0.98
CA PRO A 303 8.78 -9.61 1.06
C PRO A 303 10.30 -9.62 0.85
N THR A 304 10.85 -8.72 0.04
CA THR A 304 12.31 -8.61 -0.13
C THR A 304 13.01 -8.12 1.13
N PHE A 305 12.45 -7.12 1.79
CA PHE A 305 13.02 -6.61 3.04
C PHE A 305 12.91 -7.63 4.18
N LEU A 306 11.83 -8.41 4.24
CA LEU A 306 11.68 -9.50 5.22
C LEU A 306 12.73 -10.60 4.98
N GLU A 307 12.90 -11.06 3.74
CA GLU A 307 13.90 -12.06 3.41
C GLU A 307 15.33 -11.54 3.67
N ALA A 308 15.62 -10.27 3.34
CA ALA A 308 16.92 -9.65 3.65
C ALA A 308 17.19 -9.58 5.17
N ALA A 309 16.14 -9.42 5.97
CA ALA A 309 16.21 -9.45 7.44
C ALA A 309 16.32 -10.87 8.02
N GLY A 310 16.23 -11.90 7.19
CA GLY A 310 16.20 -13.30 7.63
C GLY A 310 14.85 -13.74 8.21
N GLU A 311 13.78 -12.99 7.92
CA GLU A 311 12.43 -13.30 8.36
C GLU A 311 11.68 -14.14 7.29
N SER A 312 10.70 -14.91 7.73
CA SER A 312 9.82 -15.64 6.82
C SER A 312 8.88 -14.67 6.10
N ILE A 313 8.67 -14.91 4.81
CA ILE A 313 7.68 -14.18 4.02
C ILE A 313 6.29 -14.74 4.34
N PRO A 314 5.32 -13.89 4.74
CA PRO A 314 3.96 -14.36 4.98
C PRO A 314 3.32 -14.93 3.71
N ASP A 315 2.51 -15.97 3.88
CA ASP A 315 1.70 -16.51 2.79
C ASP A 315 0.66 -15.49 2.31
N GLY A 316 0.29 -15.61 1.04
CA GLY A 316 -0.81 -14.85 0.45
C GLY A 316 -0.50 -13.41 0.09
N LEU A 317 0.75 -12.96 0.11
CA LEU A 317 1.15 -11.67 -0.46
C LEU A 317 1.02 -11.71 -2.00
N ASP A 318 0.76 -10.55 -2.62
CA ASP A 318 0.87 -10.37 -4.08
C ASP A 318 2.34 -10.14 -4.48
N GLY A 319 3.10 -9.55 -3.58
CA GLY A 319 4.52 -9.34 -3.71
C GLY A 319 5.32 -10.64 -3.58
N LYS A 320 6.45 -10.68 -4.27
CA LYS A 320 7.44 -11.75 -4.21
C LYS A 320 8.82 -11.14 -3.92
N SER A 321 9.67 -11.83 -3.19
CA SER A 321 11.02 -11.31 -2.95
C SER A 321 11.87 -11.33 -4.21
N PHE A 322 12.52 -10.20 -4.49
CA PHE A 322 13.56 -10.07 -5.50
C PHE A 322 14.99 -10.06 -4.91
N LEU A 323 15.14 -10.55 -3.68
CA LEU A 323 16.48 -10.68 -3.07
C LEU A 323 17.46 -11.49 -3.95
N PRO A 324 17.05 -12.55 -4.69
CA PRO A 324 17.92 -13.21 -5.65
C PRO A 324 18.46 -12.27 -6.74
N VAL A 325 17.63 -11.33 -7.24
CA VAL A 325 18.06 -10.31 -8.21
C VAL A 325 19.06 -9.34 -7.59
N LEU A 326 18.88 -8.94 -6.33
CA LEU A 326 19.84 -8.07 -5.63
C LEU A 326 21.22 -8.72 -5.47
N LYS A 327 21.27 -10.05 -5.36
CA LYS A 327 22.52 -10.84 -5.27
C LYS A 327 23.14 -11.12 -6.63
N ASP A 328 22.32 -11.25 -7.66
CA ASP A 328 22.71 -11.51 -9.04
C ASP A 328 21.75 -10.81 -10.00
N GLY A 329 22.15 -9.65 -10.51
CA GLY A 329 21.35 -8.80 -11.39
C GLY A 329 20.88 -9.46 -12.70
N SER A 330 21.45 -10.62 -13.07
CA SER A 330 21.03 -11.40 -14.24
C SER A 330 19.78 -12.23 -14.02
N GLN A 331 19.37 -12.43 -12.75
CA GLN A 331 18.18 -13.20 -12.38
C GLN A 331 16.91 -12.51 -12.88
N LYS A 332 15.96 -13.31 -13.39
CA LYS A 332 14.64 -12.84 -13.79
C LYS A 332 13.68 -12.95 -12.61
N HIS A 333 12.85 -11.93 -12.41
CA HIS A 333 11.89 -11.90 -11.31
C HIS A 333 10.43 -12.01 -11.77
N ARG A 334 9.97 -11.09 -12.63
CA ARG A 334 8.61 -11.08 -13.16
C ARG A 334 8.60 -11.03 -14.67
N ASP A 335 7.63 -11.74 -15.29
CA ASP A 335 7.35 -11.63 -16.72
C ASP A 335 6.40 -10.48 -17.02
N VAL A 336 5.52 -10.16 -16.06
CA VAL A 336 4.52 -9.10 -16.18
C VAL A 336 4.32 -8.41 -14.84
N VAL A 337 3.88 -7.16 -14.90
CA VAL A 337 3.37 -6.41 -13.74
C VAL A 337 1.98 -5.88 -14.03
N PHE A 338 1.17 -5.80 -13.00
CA PHE A 338 -0.18 -5.25 -13.05
C PHE A 338 -0.24 -3.92 -12.32
N GLY A 339 -1.17 -3.07 -12.72
CA GLY A 339 -1.45 -1.81 -12.07
C GLY A 339 -2.94 -1.50 -12.07
N THR A 340 -3.37 -0.70 -11.11
CA THR A 340 -4.77 -0.33 -10.94
C THR A 340 -4.91 1.14 -10.54
N HIS A 341 -5.95 1.76 -11.08
CA HIS A 341 -6.48 3.03 -10.59
C HIS A 341 -7.99 2.88 -10.46
N THR A 342 -8.55 3.22 -9.31
CA THR A 342 -10.00 3.10 -9.09
C THR A 342 -10.66 4.47 -8.99
N GLY A 343 -9.96 5.46 -8.45
CA GLY A 343 -10.49 6.81 -8.37
C GLY A 343 -10.07 7.57 -7.11
N ASN A 344 -10.91 8.52 -6.70
CA ASN A 344 -10.71 9.40 -5.56
C ASN A 344 -11.90 9.30 -4.60
N ASN A 345 -11.67 9.50 -3.30
CA ASN A 345 -12.69 9.41 -2.24
C ASN A 345 -13.71 10.60 -2.22
N ASN A 346 -13.76 11.41 -3.28
CA ASN A 346 -14.67 12.56 -3.33
C ASN A 346 -16.14 12.20 -3.67
N GLY A 347 -16.48 10.91 -3.61
CA GLY A 347 -17.82 10.39 -3.91
C GLY A 347 -18.07 10.18 -5.42
N PRO A 348 -19.13 9.42 -5.75
CA PRO A 348 -19.44 9.03 -7.14
C PRO A 348 -19.84 10.22 -8.03
N GLU A 349 -20.24 11.34 -7.44
CA GLU A 349 -20.59 12.56 -8.19
C GLU A 349 -19.37 13.41 -8.57
N SER A 350 -18.20 13.16 -7.98
CA SER A 350 -16.96 13.86 -8.33
C SER A 350 -16.37 13.28 -9.61
N ASN A 351 -16.43 14.03 -10.70
CA ASN A 351 -15.76 13.67 -11.95
C ASN A 351 -14.24 13.86 -11.91
N HIS A 352 -13.69 14.30 -10.79
CA HIS A 352 -12.27 14.63 -10.67
C HIS A 352 -11.46 13.43 -10.16
N ASN A 353 -10.47 13.00 -10.93
CA ASN A 353 -9.61 11.83 -10.65
C ASN A 353 -10.39 10.50 -10.46
N ASN A 354 -11.54 10.35 -11.10
CA ASN A 354 -12.46 9.24 -10.88
C ASN A 354 -12.67 8.41 -12.15
N ASN A 355 -11.57 8.03 -12.80
CA ASN A 355 -11.54 7.23 -14.03
C ASN A 355 -10.92 5.86 -13.73
N PRO A 356 -11.71 4.83 -13.45
CA PRO A 356 -11.19 3.52 -13.08
C PRO A 356 -10.54 2.81 -14.28
N MET A 357 -9.34 2.27 -14.07
CA MET A 357 -8.53 1.62 -15.09
C MET A 357 -7.78 0.43 -14.51
N ARG A 358 -7.44 -0.55 -15.37
CA ARG A 358 -6.58 -1.70 -15.06
C ARG A 358 -5.52 -1.86 -16.15
N THR A 359 -4.33 -2.32 -15.80
CA THR A 359 -3.25 -2.51 -16.78
C THR A 359 -2.43 -3.75 -16.50
N ILE A 360 -1.90 -4.30 -17.59
CA ILE A 360 -0.79 -5.25 -17.57
C ILE A 360 0.34 -4.67 -18.42
N ARG A 361 1.57 -4.83 -17.93
CA ARG A 361 2.79 -4.46 -18.62
C ARG A 361 3.68 -5.68 -18.75
N THR A 362 4.04 -6.03 -19.97
CA THR A 362 5.05 -7.03 -20.35
C THR A 362 6.39 -6.34 -20.61
N PRO A 363 7.51 -7.02 -20.88
CA PRO A 363 8.77 -6.38 -21.27
C PRO A 363 8.66 -5.40 -22.44
N THR A 364 7.75 -5.64 -23.38
CA THR A 364 7.65 -4.88 -24.63
C THR A 364 6.35 -4.14 -24.84
N HIS A 365 5.25 -4.58 -24.20
CA HIS A 365 3.92 -4.01 -24.45
C HIS A 365 3.20 -3.64 -23.17
N ARG A 366 2.29 -2.67 -23.30
CA ARG A 366 1.31 -2.31 -22.27
C ARG A 366 -0.09 -2.42 -22.82
N TYR A 367 -0.97 -3.03 -22.04
CA TYR A 367 -2.41 -2.99 -22.25
C TYR A 367 -3.08 -2.27 -21.09
N ILE A 368 -3.97 -1.31 -21.40
CA ILE A 368 -4.79 -0.59 -20.43
C ILE A 368 -6.26 -0.84 -20.77
N PHE A 369 -7.03 -1.21 -19.76
CA PHE A 369 -8.49 -1.32 -19.82
C PHE A 369 -9.11 -0.16 -19.03
N ASN A 370 -9.87 0.71 -19.74
CA ASN A 370 -10.63 1.81 -19.16
C ASN A 370 -12.06 1.33 -18.89
N LEU A 371 -12.46 1.32 -17.61
CA LEU A 371 -13.76 0.78 -17.21
C LEU A 371 -14.92 1.70 -17.62
N GLU A 372 -14.67 2.99 -17.76
CA GLU A 372 -15.67 4.03 -18.09
C GLU A 372 -15.17 4.91 -19.24
N PRO A 373 -15.06 4.37 -20.47
CA PRO A 373 -14.49 5.08 -21.61
C PRO A 373 -15.29 6.31 -22.05
N ASP A 374 -16.61 6.32 -21.81
CA ASP A 374 -17.47 7.45 -22.13
C ASP A 374 -17.30 8.64 -21.17
N ARG A 375 -16.63 8.43 -20.03
CA ARG A 375 -16.38 9.48 -19.06
C ARG A 375 -15.17 10.32 -19.48
N LEU A 376 -15.35 11.63 -19.46
CA LEU A 376 -14.25 12.56 -19.66
C LEU A 376 -13.15 12.32 -18.61
N PHE A 377 -11.91 12.07 -19.06
CA PHE A 377 -10.77 11.91 -18.18
C PHE A 377 -10.40 13.25 -17.56
N ASN A 378 -10.72 13.41 -16.29
CA ASN A 378 -10.56 14.68 -15.57
C ASN A 378 -9.69 14.48 -14.33
N THR A 379 -8.46 14.99 -14.37
CA THR A 379 -7.49 14.90 -13.28
C THR A 379 -7.07 16.28 -12.80
N SER A 380 -6.37 16.31 -11.66
CA SER A 380 -5.80 17.55 -11.11
C SER A 380 -4.81 18.23 -12.04
N CYS A 381 -4.24 17.54 -13.04
CA CYS A 381 -3.42 18.15 -14.08
C CYS A 381 -4.19 19.15 -14.96
N ARG A 382 -5.53 19.01 -15.08
CA ARG A 382 -6.41 19.93 -15.84
C ARG A 382 -6.87 21.12 -15.02
N THR A 383 -6.74 21.07 -13.70
CA THR A 383 -7.24 22.15 -12.84
C THR A 383 -6.50 23.45 -13.06
N HIS A 384 -7.22 24.55 -12.96
CA HIS A 384 -6.66 25.90 -12.94
C HIS A 384 -6.49 26.43 -11.51
N ASP A 385 -6.69 25.57 -10.51
CA ASP A 385 -6.46 25.95 -9.11
C ASP A 385 -4.96 26.24 -8.92
N PRO A 386 -4.61 27.50 -8.59
CA PRO A 386 -3.20 27.88 -8.43
C PRO A 386 -2.49 27.17 -7.26
N ARG A 387 -3.25 26.54 -6.37
CA ARG A 387 -2.69 25.70 -5.28
C ARG A 387 -2.23 24.35 -5.79
N VAL A 388 -2.82 23.84 -6.89
CA VAL A 388 -2.53 22.54 -7.47
C VAL A 388 -1.68 22.67 -8.74
N SER A 389 -1.99 23.64 -9.59
CA SER A 389 -1.26 23.91 -10.83
C SER A 389 -1.00 25.41 -10.99
N PRO A 390 0.00 25.97 -10.31
CA PRO A 390 0.24 27.44 -10.28
C PRO A 390 0.60 28.02 -11.67
N ARG A 391 0.99 27.17 -12.62
CA ARG A 391 1.36 27.62 -13.98
C ARG A 391 0.21 27.54 -14.99
N ALA A 392 -0.91 26.90 -14.64
CA ALA A 392 -2.07 26.74 -15.52
C ALA A 392 -1.70 26.26 -16.94
N TYR A 393 -0.65 25.41 -17.07
CA TYR A 393 -0.11 24.97 -18.36
C TYR A 393 -1.17 24.27 -19.23
N TYR A 394 -2.08 23.51 -18.62
CA TYR A 394 -3.12 22.81 -19.37
C TYR A 394 -4.09 23.76 -20.09
N LYS A 395 -4.35 24.94 -19.52
CA LYS A 395 -5.12 26.00 -20.19
C LYS A 395 -4.43 26.47 -21.47
N THR A 396 -3.10 26.59 -21.45
CA THR A 396 -2.36 27.01 -22.66
C THR A 396 -2.35 25.91 -23.73
N TRP A 397 -2.43 24.64 -23.32
CA TRP A 397 -2.66 23.54 -24.25
C TRP A 397 -4.01 23.70 -24.97
N GLN A 398 -5.08 23.96 -24.21
CA GLN A 398 -6.43 24.16 -24.76
C GLN A 398 -6.49 25.37 -25.71
N GLU A 399 -5.81 26.48 -25.38
CA GLU A 399 -5.74 27.62 -26.28
C GLU A 399 -4.98 27.30 -27.57
N LYS A 400 -3.83 26.63 -27.47
CA LYS A 400 -3.04 26.22 -28.63
C LYS A 400 -3.78 25.22 -29.51
N ALA A 401 -4.56 24.33 -28.94
CA ALA A 401 -5.35 23.32 -29.65
C ALA A 401 -6.42 23.92 -30.59
N LYS A 402 -6.75 25.19 -30.45
CA LYS A 402 -7.66 25.88 -31.36
C LYS A 402 -7.10 26.05 -32.77
N THR A 403 -5.76 26.06 -32.92
CA THR A 403 -5.07 26.33 -34.18
C THR A 403 -3.95 25.32 -34.49
N ASP A 404 -3.62 24.41 -33.59
CA ASP A 404 -2.53 23.47 -33.71
C ASP A 404 -3.07 22.04 -33.60
N ASP A 405 -2.93 21.26 -34.69
CA ASP A 405 -3.45 19.90 -34.79
C ASP A 405 -2.75 18.92 -33.82
N PHE A 406 -1.47 19.15 -33.51
CA PHE A 406 -0.77 18.32 -32.55
C PHE A 406 -1.34 18.55 -31.15
N ALA A 407 -1.47 19.81 -30.73
CA ALA A 407 -2.07 20.15 -29.44
C ALA A 407 -3.52 19.60 -29.31
N LYS A 408 -4.29 19.69 -30.40
CA LYS A 408 -5.64 19.11 -30.45
C LYS A 408 -5.64 17.61 -30.24
N ARG A 409 -4.74 16.87 -30.93
CA ARG A 409 -4.61 15.42 -30.72
C ARG A 409 -4.19 15.07 -29.30
N MET A 410 -3.24 15.79 -28.69
CA MET A 410 -2.79 15.53 -27.31
C MET A 410 -3.89 15.75 -26.30
N ILE A 411 -4.67 16.81 -26.44
CA ILE A 411 -5.86 17.06 -25.60
C ILE A 411 -6.87 15.93 -25.78
N GLN A 412 -7.19 15.56 -27.03
CA GLN A 412 -8.12 14.49 -27.31
C GLN A 412 -7.66 13.15 -26.69
N ALA A 413 -6.38 12.79 -26.84
CA ALA A 413 -5.82 11.57 -26.28
C ALA A 413 -5.81 11.59 -24.74
N PHE A 414 -5.63 12.74 -24.11
CA PHE A 414 -5.65 12.86 -22.66
C PHE A 414 -7.07 12.82 -22.09
N GLU A 415 -8.02 13.49 -22.71
CA GLU A 415 -9.38 13.69 -22.18
C GLU A 415 -10.35 12.56 -22.53
N HIS A 416 -10.16 11.89 -23.68
CA HIS A 416 -11.07 10.87 -24.19
C HIS A 416 -10.33 9.56 -24.41
N ARG A 417 -10.56 8.61 -23.52
CA ARG A 417 -9.88 7.33 -23.50
C ARG A 417 -10.77 6.25 -24.12
N PRO A 418 -10.29 5.45 -25.10
CA PRO A 418 -11.02 4.28 -25.55
C PRO A 418 -11.10 3.22 -24.44
N ALA A 419 -11.97 2.23 -24.61
CA ALA A 419 -12.10 1.14 -23.65
C ALA A 419 -10.81 0.32 -23.53
N ASP A 420 -10.17 0.06 -24.66
CA ASP A 420 -8.94 -0.73 -24.75
C ASP A 420 -7.81 0.14 -25.34
N GLU A 421 -6.66 0.14 -24.67
CA GLU A 421 -5.43 0.77 -25.17
C GLU A 421 -4.30 -0.28 -25.18
N LEU A 422 -3.56 -0.34 -26.28
CA LEU A 422 -2.41 -1.22 -26.45
C LEU A 422 -1.23 -0.45 -27.03
N TYR A 423 -0.05 -0.57 -26.43
CA TYR A 423 1.14 0.16 -26.83
C TYR A 423 2.34 -0.77 -26.96
N ASP A 424 3.14 -0.58 -28.01
CA ASP A 424 4.49 -1.13 -28.15
C ASP A 424 5.50 -0.17 -27.53
N LEU A 425 6.06 -0.52 -26.41
CA LEU A 425 6.92 0.37 -25.61
C LEU A 425 8.36 0.48 -26.13
N GLU A 426 8.76 -0.39 -27.05
CA GLU A 426 10.05 -0.32 -27.74
C GLU A 426 9.98 0.69 -28.88
N ALA A 427 8.91 0.62 -29.70
CA ALA A 427 8.70 1.51 -30.83
C ALA A 427 8.10 2.87 -30.40
N ASP A 428 7.26 2.87 -29.34
CA ASP A 428 6.53 4.04 -28.85
C ASP A 428 6.66 4.19 -27.31
N PRO A 429 7.82 4.61 -26.81
CA PRO A 429 8.10 4.71 -25.38
C PRO A 429 7.33 5.83 -24.66
N TYR A 430 6.51 6.60 -25.37
CA TYR A 430 5.63 7.65 -24.82
C TYR A 430 4.15 7.32 -24.96
N GLU A 431 3.81 6.11 -25.44
CA GLU A 431 2.46 5.57 -25.49
C GLU A 431 1.46 6.51 -26.24
N MET A 432 1.90 7.01 -27.42
CA MET A 432 1.15 7.96 -28.23
C MET A 432 0.33 7.31 -29.35
N ASN A 433 0.65 6.06 -29.72
CA ASN A 433 0.03 5.33 -30.82
C ASN A 433 -0.68 4.08 -30.30
N ASN A 434 -1.99 4.19 -30.09
CA ASN A 434 -2.80 3.06 -29.63
C ASN A 434 -2.98 2.02 -30.75
N LEU A 435 -2.56 0.78 -30.50
CA LEU A 435 -2.60 -0.36 -31.42
C LEU A 435 -3.82 -1.27 -31.18
N ALA A 436 -4.73 -0.91 -30.29
CA ALA A 436 -5.86 -1.78 -29.91
C ALA A 436 -6.79 -2.11 -31.09
N ASP A 437 -6.92 -1.20 -32.06
CA ASP A 437 -7.75 -1.36 -33.26
C ASP A 437 -6.96 -1.91 -34.47
N ASP A 438 -5.66 -2.15 -34.35
CA ASP A 438 -4.86 -2.74 -35.43
C ASP A 438 -5.06 -4.27 -35.47
N PRO A 439 -5.63 -4.84 -36.58
CA PRO A 439 -5.84 -6.28 -36.70
C PRO A 439 -4.58 -7.14 -36.51
N LYS A 440 -3.40 -6.58 -36.76
CA LYS A 440 -2.12 -7.28 -36.55
C LYS A 440 -1.84 -7.58 -35.08
N HIS A 441 -2.42 -6.81 -34.17
CA HIS A 441 -2.24 -6.94 -32.72
C HIS A 441 -3.44 -7.58 -32.01
N ALA A 442 -4.49 -8.02 -32.75
CA ALA A 442 -5.72 -8.54 -32.17
C ALA A 442 -5.52 -9.74 -31.22
N GLU A 443 -4.66 -10.71 -31.59
CA GLU A 443 -4.37 -11.86 -30.73
C GLU A 443 -3.57 -11.46 -29.48
N LEU A 444 -2.64 -10.53 -29.60
CA LEU A 444 -1.91 -9.99 -28.44
C LEU A 444 -2.86 -9.27 -27.49
N LEU A 445 -3.71 -8.37 -28.02
CA LEU A 445 -4.72 -7.66 -27.24
C LEU A 445 -5.62 -8.64 -26.48
N LYS A 446 -6.14 -9.65 -27.17
CA LYS A 446 -6.98 -10.70 -26.57
C LYS A 446 -6.27 -11.45 -25.44
N SER A 447 -5.00 -11.80 -25.65
CA SER A 447 -4.18 -12.49 -24.65
C SER A 447 -3.96 -11.63 -23.41
N LEU A 448 -3.58 -10.35 -23.59
CA LEU A 448 -3.34 -9.43 -22.46
C LEU A 448 -4.63 -9.11 -21.71
N LYS A 449 -5.75 -8.93 -22.41
CA LYS A 449 -7.08 -8.74 -21.81
C LYS A 449 -7.49 -9.95 -20.96
N ALA A 450 -7.24 -11.16 -21.45
CA ALA A 450 -7.49 -12.39 -20.69
C ALA A 450 -6.64 -12.46 -19.41
N GLN A 451 -5.37 -12.07 -19.48
CA GLN A 451 -4.48 -12.03 -18.31
C GLN A 451 -4.95 -10.99 -17.28
N VAL A 452 -5.37 -9.79 -17.71
CA VAL A 452 -5.98 -8.78 -16.82
C VAL A 452 -7.26 -9.32 -16.19
N THR A 453 -8.10 -10.00 -16.96
CA THR A 453 -9.35 -10.60 -16.45
C THR A 453 -9.06 -11.65 -15.37
N GLU A 454 -8.08 -12.53 -15.59
CA GLU A 454 -7.70 -13.52 -14.59
C GLU A 454 -7.08 -12.88 -13.34
N TRP A 455 -6.23 -11.88 -13.53
CA TRP A 455 -5.69 -11.12 -12.41
C TRP A 455 -6.81 -10.42 -11.60
N CYS A 456 -7.80 -9.79 -12.24
CA CYS A 456 -8.94 -9.17 -11.55
C CYS A 456 -9.72 -10.19 -10.70
N LYS A 457 -9.84 -11.45 -11.13
CA LYS A 457 -10.45 -12.51 -10.31
C LYS A 457 -9.65 -12.76 -9.03
N THR A 458 -8.32 -12.87 -9.14
CA THR A 458 -7.45 -13.09 -7.96
C THR A 458 -7.51 -11.92 -6.99
N GLN A 459 -7.79 -10.71 -7.49
CA GLN A 459 -7.92 -9.50 -6.68
C GLN A 459 -9.33 -9.34 -6.07
N GLY A 460 -10.32 -10.10 -6.53
CA GLY A 460 -11.72 -9.89 -6.15
C GLY A 460 -12.34 -8.61 -6.74
N ASP A 461 -11.80 -8.13 -7.85
CA ASP A 461 -12.19 -6.87 -8.50
C ASP A 461 -13.47 -7.05 -9.35
N VAL A 462 -14.60 -7.07 -8.64
CA VAL A 462 -15.92 -7.33 -9.23
C VAL A 462 -16.31 -6.28 -10.28
N GLU A 463 -15.95 -5.01 -10.07
CA GLU A 463 -16.32 -3.93 -10.98
C GLU A 463 -15.60 -4.06 -12.33
N ALA A 464 -14.31 -4.37 -12.32
CA ALA A 464 -13.58 -4.65 -13.55
C ALA A 464 -14.10 -5.92 -14.24
N LEU A 465 -14.39 -6.98 -13.50
CA LEU A 465 -14.91 -8.23 -14.06
C LEU A 465 -16.25 -8.07 -14.75
N LYS A 466 -17.18 -7.29 -14.19
CA LYS A 466 -18.47 -6.98 -14.84
C LYS A 466 -18.31 -6.33 -16.22
N LYS A 467 -17.23 -5.60 -16.44
CA LYS A 467 -16.93 -4.88 -17.68
C LYS A 467 -16.08 -5.71 -18.64
N LEU A 468 -15.09 -6.45 -18.13
CA LEU A 468 -14.19 -7.29 -18.93
C LEU A 468 -14.89 -8.52 -19.50
N ASP A 469 -15.69 -9.19 -18.69
CA ASP A 469 -16.51 -10.33 -19.09
C ASP A 469 -17.76 -10.41 -18.19
N PRO A 470 -18.91 -9.92 -18.68
CA PRO A 470 -20.15 -9.96 -17.92
C PRO A 470 -20.60 -11.36 -17.49
N ASN A 471 -20.13 -12.41 -18.18
CA ASN A 471 -20.46 -13.79 -17.81
C ASN A 471 -19.61 -14.31 -16.64
N LEU A 472 -18.45 -13.71 -16.40
CA LEU A 472 -17.58 -14.03 -15.27
C LEU A 472 -17.89 -13.20 -14.03
N ALA A 473 -18.60 -12.08 -14.19
CA ALA A 473 -19.08 -11.35 -13.03
C ALA A 473 -19.91 -12.32 -12.18
N PRO A 474 -19.65 -12.46 -10.87
CA PRO A 474 -20.52 -13.26 -10.03
C PRO A 474 -21.94 -12.75 -10.28
N ALA A 475 -22.87 -13.66 -10.64
CA ALA A 475 -24.27 -13.33 -10.84
C ALA A 475 -24.68 -12.41 -9.70
N ALA A 476 -25.25 -11.23 -10.05
CA ALA A 476 -25.48 -10.07 -9.19
C ALA A 476 -25.73 -10.55 -7.76
N SER A 477 -24.82 -10.36 -6.87
CA SER A 477 -24.50 -11.16 -5.71
C SER A 477 -25.75 -11.87 -5.15
N GLN A 478 -25.73 -13.20 -5.11
CA GLN A 478 -26.68 -13.99 -4.27
C GLN A 478 -26.45 -13.71 -2.76
N ARG A 479 -25.81 -12.57 -2.47
CA ARG A 479 -25.73 -12.10 -1.08
C ARG A 479 -27.14 -11.76 -0.67
N PRO A 480 -27.67 -12.40 0.35
CA PRO A 480 -29.01 -12.11 0.82
C PRO A 480 -29.08 -10.67 1.28
N ASN A 481 -30.22 -10.03 1.07
CA ASN A 481 -30.53 -8.82 1.78
C ASN A 481 -30.65 -9.18 3.27
N ILE A 482 -29.95 -8.43 4.12
CA ILE A 482 -30.00 -8.65 5.57
C ILE A 482 -30.82 -7.51 6.16
N VAL A 483 -31.95 -7.85 6.75
CA VAL A 483 -32.75 -6.93 7.54
C VAL A 483 -32.60 -7.37 8.99
N PHE A 484 -31.97 -6.54 9.81
CA PHE A 484 -31.77 -6.79 11.22
C PHE A 484 -32.72 -5.94 12.01
N ILE A 485 -33.69 -6.58 12.69
CA ILE A 485 -34.68 -5.91 13.55
C ILE A 485 -34.26 -6.17 14.99
N LEU A 486 -33.96 -5.13 15.72
CA LEU A 486 -33.53 -5.18 17.12
C LEU A 486 -34.51 -4.39 17.96
N SER A 487 -35.09 -5.02 18.96
CA SER A 487 -35.88 -4.34 19.99
C SER A 487 -34.99 -3.89 21.14
N ASP A 488 -35.42 -2.87 21.86
CA ASP A 488 -34.77 -2.38 23.08
C ASP A 488 -35.59 -2.77 24.31
N ASP A 489 -34.91 -3.15 25.39
CA ASP A 489 -35.49 -3.52 26.70
C ASP A 489 -36.57 -4.60 26.65
N GLN A 490 -36.54 -5.52 25.69
CA GLN A 490 -37.48 -6.62 25.56
C GLN A 490 -36.88 -7.94 26.09
N ALA A 491 -37.60 -8.59 27.04
CA ALA A 491 -37.17 -9.87 27.57
C ALA A 491 -37.48 -11.03 26.59
N TRP A 492 -36.70 -12.11 26.65
CA TRP A 492 -36.90 -13.29 25.80
C TRP A 492 -38.25 -13.99 26.04
N THR A 493 -38.88 -13.77 27.21
CA THR A 493 -40.21 -14.29 27.56
C THR A 493 -41.37 -13.46 27.03
N ASP A 494 -41.14 -12.28 26.45
CA ASP A 494 -42.18 -11.31 26.09
C ASP A 494 -42.78 -11.54 24.70
N TYR A 495 -42.77 -12.77 24.25
CA TYR A 495 -43.25 -13.16 22.91
C TYR A 495 -44.25 -14.32 22.99
N GLY A 496 -45.32 -14.27 22.18
CA GLY A 496 -46.31 -15.34 22.08
C GLY A 496 -45.68 -16.69 21.70
N PHE A 497 -44.77 -16.69 20.71
CA PHE A 497 -44.05 -17.89 20.26
C PHE A 497 -43.05 -18.44 21.29
N MET A 498 -42.69 -17.67 22.31
CA MET A 498 -41.89 -18.13 23.47
C MET A 498 -42.77 -18.56 24.65
N GLY A 499 -44.08 -18.60 24.47
CA GLY A 499 -45.03 -19.11 25.45
C GLY A 499 -45.68 -18.07 26.37
N HIS A 500 -45.52 -16.77 26.11
CA HIS A 500 -46.21 -15.73 26.92
C HIS A 500 -47.71 -15.77 26.70
N LYS A 501 -48.49 -15.85 27.78
CA LYS A 501 -49.97 -16.06 27.71
C LYS A 501 -50.73 -14.77 27.42
N ASP A 502 -50.26 -13.64 27.92
CA ASP A 502 -50.97 -12.36 27.90
C ASP A 502 -50.49 -11.41 26.82
N ILE A 503 -49.19 -11.39 26.54
CA ILE A 503 -48.60 -10.56 25.47
C ILE A 503 -48.89 -11.20 24.12
N LYS A 504 -49.52 -10.43 23.23
CA LYS A 504 -49.88 -10.88 21.88
C LYS A 504 -48.90 -10.30 20.86
N THR A 505 -48.14 -11.17 20.22
CA THR A 505 -47.12 -10.80 19.19
C THR A 505 -47.40 -11.50 17.85
N PRO A 506 -48.60 -11.34 17.23
CA PRO A 506 -49.05 -12.16 16.10
C PRO A 506 -48.14 -12.06 14.88
N HIS A 507 -47.50 -10.91 14.66
CA HIS A 507 -46.56 -10.74 13.54
C HIS A 507 -45.21 -11.42 13.79
N LEU A 508 -44.71 -11.39 15.03
CA LEU A 508 -43.48 -12.10 15.42
C LEU A 508 -43.74 -13.61 15.50
N ASP A 509 -44.93 -14.04 15.99
CA ASP A 509 -45.34 -15.45 15.99
C ASP A 509 -45.39 -16.01 14.57
N LYS A 510 -45.95 -15.22 13.62
CA LYS A 510 -45.95 -15.56 12.19
C LYS A 510 -44.55 -15.60 11.62
N LEU A 511 -43.64 -14.71 12.02
CA LEU A 511 -42.24 -14.73 11.60
C LEU A 511 -41.55 -15.99 12.16
N ALA A 512 -41.72 -16.26 13.46
CA ALA A 512 -41.14 -17.41 14.15
C ALA A 512 -41.55 -18.74 13.53
N SER A 513 -42.84 -18.88 13.09
CA SER A 513 -43.37 -20.11 12.48
C SER A 513 -42.68 -20.54 11.18
N ARG A 514 -41.92 -19.64 10.55
CA ARG A 514 -41.15 -19.86 9.31
C ARG A 514 -39.69 -19.54 9.43
N SER A 515 -39.19 -19.41 10.65
CA SER A 515 -37.80 -19.01 10.95
C SER A 515 -37.16 -20.04 11.90
N LEU A 516 -35.83 -20.03 11.95
CA LEU A 516 -35.11 -20.73 13.01
C LEU A 516 -35.16 -19.86 14.28
N VAL A 517 -35.76 -20.41 15.34
CA VAL A 517 -35.87 -19.76 16.64
C VAL A 517 -34.75 -20.25 17.55
N PHE A 518 -33.94 -19.32 18.05
CA PHE A 518 -32.90 -19.59 19.04
C PHE A 518 -33.47 -19.33 20.45
N GLU A 519 -33.77 -20.38 21.17
CA GLU A 519 -34.34 -20.30 22.55
C GLU A 519 -33.31 -19.85 23.58
N ARG A 520 -32.03 -19.90 23.26
CA ARG A 520 -30.92 -19.57 24.15
C ARG A 520 -29.98 -18.55 23.53
N GLY A 521 -30.51 -17.38 23.15
CA GLY A 521 -29.74 -16.24 22.73
C GLY A 521 -29.34 -15.35 23.91
N TYR A 522 -28.08 -14.98 24.04
CA TYR A 522 -27.58 -14.17 25.14
C TYR A 522 -26.87 -12.91 24.62
N VAL A 523 -27.14 -11.80 25.30
CA VAL A 523 -26.44 -10.53 25.07
C VAL A 523 -25.11 -10.51 25.83
N ALA A 524 -24.12 -9.76 25.30
CA ALA A 524 -22.80 -9.64 25.93
C ALA A 524 -22.82 -8.75 27.20
N ALA A 525 -23.86 -7.91 27.38
CA ALA A 525 -24.01 -7.02 28.52
C ALA A 525 -25.51 -6.72 28.77
N PRO A 526 -25.92 -6.49 30.02
CA PRO A 526 -27.33 -6.21 30.38
C PRO A 526 -27.71 -4.72 30.20
N LEU A 527 -26.97 -3.95 29.42
CA LEU A 527 -27.19 -2.54 29.13
C LEU A 527 -27.10 -2.28 27.62
N CYS A 528 -27.94 -1.37 27.12
CA CYS A 528 -28.09 -1.08 25.66
C CYS A 528 -26.75 -0.77 24.97
N ARG A 529 -26.04 0.25 25.43
CA ARG A 529 -24.82 0.73 24.77
C ARG A 529 -23.69 -0.31 24.72
N PRO A 530 -23.31 -0.99 25.82
CA PRO A 530 -22.30 -2.05 25.75
C PRO A 530 -22.73 -3.23 24.88
N SER A 531 -23.99 -3.63 24.94
CA SER A 531 -24.54 -4.73 24.17
C SER A 531 -24.56 -4.40 22.66
N LEU A 532 -25.08 -3.22 22.29
CA LEU A 532 -25.06 -2.74 20.89
C LEU A 532 -23.64 -2.60 20.33
N ALA A 533 -22.70 -2.11 21.15
CA ALA A 533 -21.31 -2.04 20.76
C ALA A 533 -20.71 -3.43 20.52
N SER A 534 -21.03 -4.42 21.36
CA SER A 534 -20.61 -5.81 21.15
C SER A 534 -21.21 -6.39 19.88
N LEU A 535 -22.48 -6.13 19.61
CA LEU A 535 -23.16 -6.56 18.39
C LEU A 535 -22.49 -5.96 17.13
N ALA A 536 -22.19 -4.66 17.16
CA ALA A 536 -21.62 -3.94 16.03
C ALA A 536 -20.15 -4.31 15.78
N THR A 537 -19.39 -4.67 16.81
CA THR A 537 -17.94 -4.90 16.73
C THR A 537 -17.53 -6.36 16.77
N GLY A 538 -18.41 -7.26 17.21
CA GLY A 538 -18.06 -8.65 17.52
C GLY A 538 -17.16 -8.82 18.75
N LEU A 539 -16.91 -7.76 19.52
CA LEU A 539 -16.02 -7.74 20.68
C LEU A 539 -16.84 -7.71 21.99
N TYR A 540 -16.31 -8.27 23.08
CA TYR A 540 -16.88 -8.12 24.41
C TYR A 540 -16.66 -6.71 24.99
N PRO A 541 -17.52 -6.24 25.96
CA PRO A 541 -17.41 -4.90 26.54
C PRO A 541 -16.02 -4.51 27.06
N PHE A 542 -15.29 -5.45 27.65
CA PHE A 542 -13.93 -5.20 28.12
C PHE A 542 -12.90 -5.03 26.97
N GLN A 543 -13.17 -5.56 25.78
CA GLN A 543 -12.32 -5.45 24.60
C GLN A 543 -12.55 -4.13 23.85
N HIS A 544 -13.82 -3.72 23.65
CA HIS A 544 -14.14 -2.44 22.98
C HIS A 544 -14.19 -1.25 23.96
N GLY A 545 -14.08 -1.46 25.27
CA GLY A 545 -13.97 -0.42 26.29
C GLY A 545 -15.28 0.31 26.64
N ILE A 546 -16.43 -0.08 26.06
CA ILE A 546 -17.74 0.48 26.37
C ILE A 546 -18.42 -0.42 27.41
N THR A 547 -18.41 -0.01 28.66
CA THR A 547 -18.88 -0.83 29.78
C THR A 547 -20.15 -0.31 30.46
N GLY A 548 -20.71 0.84 30.03
CA GLY A 548 -21.92 1.45 30.62
C GLY A 548 -22.65 2.37 29.64
N ASN A 549 -23.88 2.76 29.99
CA ASN A 549 -24.71 3.65 29.18
C ASN A 549 -24.34 5.13 29.34
N ASP A 550 -23.72 5.52 30.44
CA ASP A 550 -23.40 6.91 30.72
C ASP A 550 -22.28 7.43 29.80
N VAL A 551 -22.64 8.40 29.00
CA VAL A 551 -21.68 9.27 28.30
C VAL A 551 -21.19 10.29 29.31
N GLY A 552 -20.28 9.91 30.19
CA GLY A 552 -19.77 10.80 31.25
C GLY A 552 -19.49 12.22 30.79
N ASN A 553 -19.59 13.19 31.72
CA ASN A 553 -19.35 14.63 31.54
C ASN A 553 -18.16 14.87 30.56
N PRO A 554 -18.33 15.71 29.49
CA PRO A 554 -17.28 15.97 28.49
C PRO A 554 -15.92 16.37 29.07
N ALA A 555 -15.89 17.04 30.22
CA ALA A 555 -14.67 17.39 30.94
C ALA A 555 -13.96 16.16 31.57
N LYS A 556 -14.72 15.19 32.07
CA LYS A 556 -14.20 13.90 32.55
C LYS A 556 -13.73 12.99 31.40
N LYS A 557 -14.37 13.13 30.22
CA LYS A 557 -14.03 12.41 29.00
C LYS A 557 -12.65 12.84 28.46
N ARG A 558 -12.37 14.14 28.49
CA ARG A 558 -11.07 14.71 28.10
C ARG A 558 -9.94 14.26 29.02
N ALA A 559 -10.19 14.26 30.34
CA ALA A 559 -9.25 13.76 31.34
C ALA A 559 -9.02 12.23 31.32
N ALA A 560 -9.97 11.48 30.73
CA ALA A 560 -9.83 10.02 30.56
C ALA A 560 -9.07 9.66 29.25
N LEU A 561 -9.21 10.47 28.20
CA LEU A 561 -8.41 10.39 26.95
C LEU A 561 -6.94 10.68 27.24
N ASP A 562 -6.64 11.67 28.11
CA ASP A 562 -5.29 11.97 28.57
C ASP A 562 -4.65 10.82 29.40
N LYS A 563 -5.46 9.86 29.86
CA LYS A 563 -5.02 8.66 30.61
C LYS A 563 -5.02 7.36 29.78
N GLY A 564 -5.05 7.44 28.45
CA GLY A 564 -4.83 6.30 27.56
C GLY A 564 -6.06 5.44 27.24
N ARG A 565 -7.27 5.97 27.31
CA ARG A 565 -8.49 5.30 26.81
C ARG A 565 -8.66 5.49 25.30
N THR A 566 -9.13 4.43 24.62
CA THR A 566 -9.18 4.34 23.15
C THR A 566 -10.22 5.26 22.48
N PRO A 567 -10.00 5.67 21.21
CA PRO A 567 -10.86 6.59 20.45
C PRO A 567 -12.25 6.07 20.08
N LEU A 568 -12.57 4.79 20.29
CA LEU A 568 -13.87 4.20 19.90
C LEU A 568 -15.07 4.88 20.58
N ASP A 569 -14.87 5.48 21.76
CA ASP A 569 -15.91 6.26 22.45
C ASP A 569 -16.30 7.58 21.73
N THR A 570 -15.46 8.03 20.79
CA THR A 570 -15.66 9.28 20.04
C THR A 570 -16.16 9.06 18.61
N GLU A 571 -15.92 7.89 18.01
CA GLU A 571 -16.26 7.62 16.60
C GLU A 571 -17.66 7.05 16.39
N LEU A 572 -18.26 6.41 17.40
CA LEU A 572 -19.64 5.92 17.28
C LEU A 572 -20.72 7.00 17.47
N GLY A 573 -20.37 8.28 17.27
CA GLY A 573 -21.25 9.43 17.03
C GLY A 573 -22.73 9.32 17.49
N VAL A 574 -23.00 8.72 18.63
CA VAL A 574 -24.34 8.74 19.22
C VAL A 574 -24.51 10.11 19.85
N ASN A 575 -24.95 11.06 19.01
CA ASN A 575 -25.53 12.30 19.52
C ASN A 575 -26.62 11.90 20.50
N GLY A 576 -26.41 12.21 21.76
CA GLY A 576 -27.42 12.08 22.77
C GLY A 576 -28.64 12.90 22.38
N GLY A 577 -29.58 12.28 21.68
CA GLY A 577 -30.96 12.77 21.61
C GLY A 577 -31.47 12.79 23.04
N LYS A 578 -31.77 13.99 23.53
CA LYS A 578 -32.73 14.15 24.56
C LYS A 578 -34.06 13.75 23.93
N ASP A 579 -34.59 12.66 24.35
CA ASP A 579 -36.00 12.40 24.77
C ASP A 579 -36.16 10.93 25.13
#